data_671914bd95603ea010c45f89aff783c4
#
_entry.id   671914bd95603ea010c45f89aff783c4
#
_cell.length_a   1.000
_cell.length_b   1.000
_cell.length_c   1.000
_cell.angle_alpha   90.00
_cell.angle_beta   90.00
_cell.angle_gamma   90.00
#
_symmetry.space_group_name_H-M   'P 1'
#
loop_
_entity.id
_entity.type
_entity.pdbx_description
1 polymer ?
#
loop_
_entity_poly.entity_id
_entity_poly.type
_entity_poly.pdbx_seq_one_letter_code
_entity_poly.pdbx_strand_id
1 'polypeptide(L)'
;MDALYQKQILSFAKHSRSQEFNSTAMRTASMDNPTCGDRVDISFDVTNGVIKNIGVRVRGCALCEAGAGLLLRSFDSISPQTAHNLVDGFADWMAKNSETIPHPEMEKFMPVREIRNRHKCVLLAFNAAISALKSDD
;
A
#
# COMPACT_ATOMS: atom_id res chain seq x y z
N MET A 1 15.68 -8.06 11.71
CA MET A 1 14.24 -7.92 12.04
C MET A 1 13.86 -9.05 12.98
N ASP A 2 13.21 -8.78 14.09
CA ASP A 2 12.89 -9.85 15.02
C ASP A 2 11.71 -10.72 14.51
N ALA A 3 11.53 -11.88 15.15
CA ALA A 3 10.57 -12.87 14.68
C ALA A 3 9.12 -12.38 14.71
N LEU A 4 8.77 -11.54 15.68
CA LEU A 4 7.41 -11.00 15.78
C LEU A 4 7.08 -10.11 14.57
N TYR A 5 7.98 -9.17 14.25
CA TYR A 5 7.77 -8.27 13.11
C TYR A 5 7.79 -9.03 11.79
N GLN A 6 8.69 -10.02 11.63
CA GLN A 6 8.69 -10.87 10.42
C GLN A 6 7.34 -11.56 10.24
N LYS A 7 6.79 -12.12 11.30
CA LYS A 7 5.49 -12.79 11.27
C LYS A 7 4.38 -11.84 10.86
N GLN A 8 4.39 -10.62 11.39
CA GLN A 8 3.41 -9.60 11.07
C GLN A 8 3.50 -9.16 9.60
N ILE A 9 4.73 -8.93 9.10
CA ILE A 9 4.96 -8.57 7.71
C ILE A 9 4.45 -9.68 6.77
N LEU A 10 4.76 -10.93 7.09
CA LEU A 10 4.30 -12.07 6.27
C LEU A 10 2.77 -12.22 6.30
N SER A 11 2.14 -11.86 7.42
CA SER A 11 0.68 -11.84 7.52
C SER A 11 0.06 -10.82 6.57
N PHE A 12 0.65 -9.61 6.48
CA PHE A 12 0.21 -8.62 5.50
C PHE A 12 0.43 -9.09 4.08
N ALA A 13 1.57 -9.71 3.79
CA ALA A 13 1.86 -10.24 2.46
C ALA A 13 0.80 -11.28 2.05
N LYS A 14 0.44 -12.17 2.96
CA LYS A 14 -0.62 -13.16 2.71
C LYS A 14 -1.96 -12.47 2.47
N HIS A 15 -2.27 -11.43 3.24
CA HIS A 15 -3.52 -10.70 3.12
C HIS A 15 -3.68 -10.03 1.75
N SER A 16 -2.57 -9.64 1.10
CA SER A 16 -2.62 -9.04 -0.23
C SER A 16 -3.29 -9.93 -1.26
N ARG A 17 -3.29 -11.24 -1.04
CA ARG A 17 -3.87 -12.21 -1.97
C ARG A 17 -5.36 -12.43 -1.74
N SER A 18 -5.94 -11.80 -0.72
CA SER A 18 -7.36 -12.00 -0.36
C SER A 18 -8.32 -11.21 -1.24
N GLN A 19 -7.84 -10.20 -1.97
CA GLN A 19 -8.66 -9.32 -2.78
C GLN A 19 -8.05 -9.19 -4.18
N GLU A 20 -8.66 -9.83 -5.17
CA GLU A 20 -8.12 -9.88 -6.51
C GLU A 20 -8.32 -8.57 -7.28
N PHE A 21 -7.34 -8.22 -8.11
CA PHE A 21 -7.44 -7.09 -9.03
C PHE A 21 -8.63 -7.26 -9.98
N ASN A 22 -9.40 -6.19 -10.15
CA ASN A 22 -10.57 -6.17 -11.04
C ASN A 22 -10.33 -5.12 -12.13
N SER A 23 -10.07 -5.57 -13.36
CA SER A 23 -9.78 -4.69 -14.49
C SER A 23 -10.98 -3.83 -14.92
N THR A 24 -12.18 -4.15 -14.44
CA THR A 24 -13.41 -3.40 -14.77
C THR A 24 -13.85 -2.46 -13.65
N ALA A 25 -13.05 -2.32 -12.59
CA ALA A 25 -13.36 -1.38 -11.52
C ALA A 25 -13.35 0.07 -12.02
N MET A 26 -13.96 0.97 -11.26
CA MET A 26 -14.04 2.40 -11.61
C MET A 26 -12.66 3.04 -11.74
N ARG A 27 -11.71 2.62 -10.92
CA ARG A 27 -10.34 3.14 -10.92
C ARG A 27 -9.35 1.99 -10.99
N THR A 28 -8.38 2.10 -11.87
CA THR A 28 -7.28 1.12 -11.96
C THR A 28 -5.97 1.87 -12.22
N ALA A 29 -4.88 1.30 -11.74
CA ALA A 29 -3.54 1.78 -12.06
C ALA A 29 -2.54 0.64 -11.88
N SER A 30 -1.40 0.81 -12.51
CA SER A 30 -0.27 -0.12 -12.37
C SER A 30 0.98 0.69 -12.10
N MET A 31 1.88 0.15 -11.30
CA MET A 31 3.14 0.81 -11.02
C MET A 31 4.25 -0.21 -10.91
N ASP A 32 5.39 0.13 -11.50
CA ASP A 32 6.58 -0.70 -11.49
C ASP A 32 7.67 -0.07 -10.65
N ASN A 33 8.47 -0.92 -10.00
CA ASN A 33 9.74 -0.53 -9.42
C ASN A 33 10.84 -1.16 -10.27
N PRO A 34 11.38 -0.44 -11.26
CA PRO A 34 12.32 -1.05 -12.22
C PRO A 34 13.61 -1.53 -11.59
N THR A 35 14.01 -0.96 -10.45
CA THR A 35 15.23 -1.39 -9.75
C THR A 35 15.13 -2.83 -9.26
N CYS A 36 13.94 -3.23 -8.78
CA CYS A 36 13.72 -4.57 -8.20
C CYS A 36 12.87 -5.47 -9.10
N GLY A 37 12.29 -4.94 -10.18
CA GLY A 37 11.38 -5.69 -11.03
C GLY A 37 10.01 -5.93 -10.41
N ASP A 38 9.68 -5.24 -9.32
CA ASP A 38 8.36 -5.35 -8.68
C ASP A 38 7.30 -4.63 -9.51
N ARG A 39 6.05 -5.16 -9.45
CA ARG A 39 4.91 -4.52 -10.10
C ARG A 39 3.67 -4.71 -9.26
N VAL A 40 2.87 -3.66 -9.12
CA VAL A 40 1.56 -3.71 -8.47
C VAL A 40 0.50 -3.18 -9.43
N ASP A 41 -0.58 -3.95 -9.60
CA ASP A 41 -1.80 -3.50 -10.24
C ASP A 41 -2.83 -3.30 -9.14
N ILE A 42 -3.53 -2.16 -9.14
CA ILE A 42 -4.54 -1.86 -8.15
C ILE A 42 -5.85 -1.46 -8.82
N SER A 43 -6.95 -1.86 -8.19
CA SER A 43 -8.30 -1.52 -8.63
C SER A 43 -9.15 -1.14 -7.43
N PHE A 44 -10.06 -0.20 -7.60
CA PHE A 44 -11.07 0.10 -6.59
C PHE A 44 -12.19 0.94 -7.19
N ASP A 45 -13.28 1.04 -6.44
CA ASP A 45 -14.38 1.93 -6.75
C ASP A 45 -14.37 3.10 -5.76
N VAL A 46 -14.91 4.23 -6.18
CA VAL A 46 -15.18 5.35 -5.28
C VAL A 46 -16.68 5.56 -5.30
N THR A 47 -17.36 5.20 -4.21
CA THR A 47 -18.80 5.29 -4.09
C THR A 47 -19.18 6.01 -2.82
N ASN A 48 -20.13 6.94 -2.93
CA ASN A 48 -20.56 7.77 -1.80
C ASN A 48 -19.38 8.48 -1.10
N GLY A 49 -18.37 8.89 -1.90
CA GLY A 49 -17.22 9.63 -1.40
C GLY A 49 -16.15 8.79 -0.70
N VAL A 50 -16.25 7.45 -0.73
CA VAL A 50 -15.28 6.57 -0.09
C VAL A 50 -14.79 5.48 -1.03
N ILE A 51 -13.59 4.99 -0.76
CA ILE A 51 -12.95 3.91 -1.51
C ILE A 51 -13.56 2.58 -1.09
N LYS A 52 -13.95 1.77 -2.07
CA LYS A 52 -14.56 0.45 -1.86
C LYS A 52 -14.04 -0.56 -2.86
N ASN A 53 -14.19 -1.84 -2.54
CA ASN A 53 -13.92 -2.95 -3.45
C ASN A 53 -12.50 -2.93 -3.99
N ILE A 54 -11.52 -2.77 -3.09
CA ILE A 54 -10.12 -2.71 -3.45
C ILE A 54 -9.60 -4.09 -3.84
N GLY A 55 -8.92 -4.17 -4.98
CA GLY A 55 -8.24 -5.38 -5.39
C GLY A 55 -6.80 -5.06 -5.77
N VAL A 56 -5.90 -6.02 -5.57
CA VAL A 56 -4.49 -5.87 -5.91
C VAL A 56 -3.95 -7.13 -6.57
N ARG A 57 -2.96 -6.94 -7.43
CA ARG A 57 -2.17 -8.03 -7.98
C ARG A 57 -0.71 -7.60 -7.89
N VAL A 58 0.09 -8.40 -7.21
CA VAL A 58 1.49 -8.07 -6.93
C VAL A 58 2.40 -9.09 -7.56
N ARG A 59 3.42 -8.60 -8.28
CA ARG A 59 4.56 -9.40 -8.71
C ARG A 59 5.79 -8.76 -8.10
N GLY A 60 6.34 -9.40 -7.06
CA GLY A 60 7.47 -8.79 -6.36
C GLY A 60 7.82 -9.53 -5.07
N CYS A 61 8.66 -8.90 -4.27
CA CYS A 61 9.12 -9.48 -3.02
C CYS A 61 8.04 -9.44 -1.92
N ALA A 62 8.31 -10.13 -0.81
CA ALA A 62 7.39 -10.19 0.31
C ALA A 62 7.06 -8.81 0.88
N LEU A 63 7.99 -7.85 0.86
CA LEU A 63 7.74 -6.50 1.36
C LEU A 63 6.80 -5.73 0.42
N CYS A 64 6.89 -5.98 -0.89
CA CYS A 64 5.97 -5.41 -1.86
C CYS A 64 4.55 -5.94 -1.61
N GLU A 65 4.43 -7.25 -1.41
CA GLU A 65 3.14 -7.88 -1.07
C GLU A 65 2.62 -7.37 0.29
N ALA A 66 3.49 -7.22 1.28
CA ALA A 66 3.10 -6.72 2.59
C ALA A 66 2.56 -5.29 2.52
N GLY A 67 3.20 -4.43 1.71
CA GLY A 67 2.71 -3.07 1.48
C GLY A 67 1.30 -3.07 0.88
N ALA A 68 1.04 -3.95 -0.08
CA ALA A 68 -0.29 -4.09 -0.67
C ALA A 68 -1.32 -4.58 0.36
N GLY A 69 -0.94 -5.54 1.21
CA GLY A 69 -1.81 -6.01 2.29
C GLY A 69 -2.13 -4.92 3.31
N LEU A 70 -1.15 -4.10 3.65
CA LEU A 70 -1.36 -2.94 4.52
C LEU A 70 -2.34 -1.96 3.88
N LEU A 71 -2.20 -1.71 2.58
CA LEU A 71 -3.10 -0.83 1.85
C LEU A 71 -4.54 -1.34 1.95
N LEU A 72 -4.77 -2.63 1.74
CA LEU A 72 -6.12 -3.20 1.84
C LEU A 72 -6.74 -2.94 3.21
N ARG A 73 -5.95 -2.98 4.28
CA ARG A 73 -6.44 -2.74 5.64
C ARG A 73 -6.65 -1.25 5.95
N SER A 74 -5.86 -0.37 5.35
CA SER A 74 -5.89 1.05 5.70
C SER A 74 -6.77 1.90 4.78
N PHE A 75 -7.05 1.43 3.56
CA PHE A 75 -7.77 2.23 2.55
C PHE A 75 -9.26 1.95 2.48
N ASP A 76 -9.74 0.84 3.05
CA ASP A 76 -11.15 0.49 2.94
C ASP A 76 -12.03 1.54 3.62
N SER A 77 -13.01 2.03 2.88
CA SER A 77 -14.04 2.95 3.37
C SER A 77 -13.53 4.33 3.79
N ILE A 78 -12.38 4.75 3.28
CA ILE A 78 -11.89 6.12 3.52
C ILE A 78 -12.08 6.98 2.27
N SER A 79 -12.09 8.30 2.47
CA SER A 79 -12.20 9.23 1.35
C SER A 79 -10.88 9.32 0.58
N PRO A 80 -10.93 9.73 -0.72
CA PRO A 80 -9.70 10.01 -1.46
C PRO A 80 -8.75 10.99 -0.76
N GLN A 81 -9.30 12.03 -0.11
CA GLN A 81 -8.46 13.00 0.62
C GLN A 81 -7.74 12.33 1.80
N THR A 82 -8.46 11.50 2.55
CA THR A 82 -7.84 10.75 3.65
C THR A 82 -6.77 9.81 3.12
N ALA A 83 -7.02 9.17 1.96
CA ALA A 83 -6.03 8.30 1.34
C ALA A 83 -4.75 9.06 0.99
N HIS A 84 -4.85 10.25 0.39
CA HIS A 84 -3.70 11.10 0.11
C HIS A 84 -2.93 11.43 1.39
N ASN A 85 -3.65 11.80 2.45
CA ASN A 85 -3.02 12.13 3.73
C ASN A 85 -2.30 10.93 4.34
N LEU A 86 -2.90 9.73 4.23
CA LEU A 86 -2.28 8.50 4.73
C LEU A 86 -0.98 8.20 3.98
N VAL A 87 -0.97 8.33 2.66
CA VAL A 87 0.22 8.02 1.86
C VAL A 87 1.33 9.01 2.17
N ASP A 88 1.01 10.32 2.22
CA ASP A 88 2.01 11.34 2.55
C ASP A 88 2.58 11.12 3.95
N GLY A 89 1.73 10.86 4.92
CA GLY A 89 2.15 10.61 6.30
C GLY A 89 2.97 9.34 6.45
N PHE A 90 2.59 8.28 5.73
CA PHE A 90 3.32 7.01 5.78
C PHE A 90 4.70 7.15 5.14
N ALA A 91 4.79 7.84 4.01
CA ALA A 91 6.08 8.09 3.36
C ALA A 91 7.01 8.91 4.27
N ASP A 92 6.48 9.96 4.91
CA ASP A 92 7.25 10.77 5.85
C ASP A 92 7.73 9.96 7.06
N TRP A 93 6.85 9.15 7.61
CA TRP A 93 7.20 8.29 8.74
C TRP A 93 8.26 7.26 8.34
N MET A 94 8.09 6.63 7.18
CA MET A 94 9.04 5.66 6.68
C MET A 94 10.43 6.28 6.49
N ALA A 95 10.48 7.50 5.99
CA ALA A 95 11.74 8.25 5.77
C ALA A 95 12.33 8.86 7.05
N LYS A 96 11.65 8.68 8.19
CA LYS A 96 12.02 9.26 9.49
C LYS A 96 11.95 10.79 9.53
N ASN A 97 11.17 11.39 8.63
CA ASN A 97 10.89 12.82 8.65
C ASN A 97 9.79 13.18 9.65
N SER A 98 9.04 12.19 10.12
CA SER A 98 7.99 12.34 11.10
C SER A 98 7.95 11.10 11.99
N GLU A 99 7.60 11.27 13.26
CA GLU A 99 7.36 10.17 14.18
C GLU A 99 5.86 9.90 14.37
N THR A 100 5.00 10.65 13.66
CA THR A 100 3.56 10.41 13.69
C THR A 100 3.19 9.26 12.76
N ILE A 101 2.51 8.25 13.32
CA ILE A 101 2.03 7.09 12.57
C ILE A 101 0.60 7.38 12.12
N PRO A 102 0.33 7.51 10.79
CA PRO A 102 -1.00 7.93 10.34
C PRO A 102 -2.09 6.87 10.49
N HIS A 103 -1.72 5.59 10.64
CA HIS A 103 -2.66 4.50 10.84
C HIS A 103 -2.02 3.45 11.75
N PRO A 104 -2.77 2.90 12.75
CA PRO A 104 -2.18 1.98 13.73
C PRO A 104 -1.48 0.76 13.13
N GLU A 105 -2.00 0.22 12.02
CA GLU A 105 -1.40 -0.95 11.38
C GLU A 105 -0.02 -0.67 10.81
N MET A 106 0.28 0.58 10.51
CA MET A 106 1.58 0.97 9.94
C MET A 106 2.73 0.82 10.92
N GLU A 107 2.46 0.85 12.23
CA GLU A 107 3.46 0.64 13.26
C GLU A 107 4.20 -0.70 13.08
N LYS A 108 3.52 -1.70 12.55
CA LYS A 108 4.09 -3.03 12.32
C LYS A 108 5.20 -3.03 11.28
N PHE A 109 5.37 -1.94 10.56
CA PHE A 109 6.44 -1.76 9.57
C PHE A 109 7.64 -0.99 10.12
N MET A 110 7.68 -0.76 11.43
CA MET A 110 8.76 0.01 12.06
C MET A 110 10.17 -0.47 11.69
N PRO A 111 10.46 -1.79 11.69
CA PRO A 111 11.80 -2.25 11.34
C PRO A 111 12.19 -1.93 9.90
N VAL A 112 11.22 -1.76 9.00
CA VAL A 112 11.49 -1.45 7.59
C VAL A 112 12.04 -0.04 7.43
N ARG A 113 11.76 0.86 8.39
CA ARG A 113 12.31 2.23 8.38
C ARG A 113 13.84 2.22 8.33
N GLU A 114 14.46 1.19 8.90
CA GLU A 114 15.92 1.03 8.92
C GLU A 114 16.48 0.46 7.61
N ILE A 115 15.63 -0.01 6.71
CA ILE A 115 16.03 -0.67 5.47
C ILE A 115 15.64 0.24 4.29
N ARG A 116 16.43 1.30 4.08
CA ARG A 116 16.09 2.38 3.16
C ARG A 116 15.84 1.91 1.73
N ASN A 117 16.60 0.92 1.25
CA ASN A 117 16.44 0.41 -0.11
C ASN A 117 15.19 -0.45 -0.30
N ARG A 118 14.41 -0.68 0.76
CA ARG A 118 13.14 -1.42 0.68
C ARG A 118 11.91 -0.52 0.85
N HIS A 119 12.10 0.76 1.13
CA HIS A 119 10.97 1.68 1.28
C HIS A 119 10.13 1.73 0.01
N LYS A 120 10.76 1.74 -1.16
CA LYS A 120 10.05 1.75 -2.44
C LYS A 120 9.18 0.51 -2.64
N CYS A 121 9.62 -0.65 -2.14
CA CYS A 121 8.82 -1.88 -2.24
C CYS A 121 7.52 -1.75 -1.45
N VAL A 122 7.61 -1.31 -0.20
CA VAL A 122 6.45 -1.16 0.68
C VAL A 122 5.50 -0.08 0.15
N LEU A 123 6.04 1.01 -0.40
CA LEU A 123 5.23 2.15 -0.85
C LEU A 123 4.64 1.96 -2.25
N LEU A 124 5.04 0.92 -2.98
CA LEU A 124 4.65 0.75 -4.38
C LEU A 124 3.12 0.68 -4.56
N ALA A 125 2.43 -0.11 -3.74
CA ALA A 125 0.98 -0.22 -3.80
C ALA A 125 0.30 1.11 -3.47
N PHE A 126 0.82 1.84 -2.49
CA PHE A 126 0.28 3.14 -2.11
C PHE A 126 0.43 4.16 -3.23
N ASN A 127 1.58 4.17 -3.90
CA ASN A 127 1.81 5.05 -5.03
C ASN A 127 0.92 4.69 -6.22
N ALA A 128 0.68 3.39 -6.45
CA ALA A 128 -0.26 2.94 -7.47
C ALA A 128 -1.69 3.43 -7.16
N ALA A 129 -2.09 3.38 -5.89
CA ALA A 129 -3.41 3.85 -5.46
C ALA A 129 -3.58 5.35 -5.71
N ILE A 130 -2.57 6.15 -5.39
CA ILE A 130 -2.60 7.60 -5.65
C ILE A 130 -2.71 7.86 -7.15
N SER A 131 -1.98 7.10 -7.96
CA SER A 131 -2.08 7.19 -9.42
C SER A 131 -3.50 6.89 -9.91
N ALA A 132 -4.14 5.86 -9.35
CA ALA A 132 -5.52 5.50 -9.71
C ALA A 132 -6.51 6.61 -9.32
N LEU A 133 -6.27 7.28 -8.19
CA LEU A 133 -7.12 8.40 -7.75
C LEU A 133 -7.01 9.60 -8.69
N LYS A 134 -5.86 9.80 -9.31
CA LYS A 134 -5.64 10.91 -10.25
C LYS A 134 -6.20 10.65 -11.64
N SER A 135 -6.47 9.40 -11.99
CA SER A 135 -6.87 9.02 -13.35
C SER A 135 -8.26 9.50 -13.75
N ASP A 136 -8.97 10.15 -12.85
CA ASP A 136 -10.33 10.63 -13.05
C ASP A 136 -10.40 12.12 -13.42
N ASP A 137 -9.29 12.74 -13.66
CA ASP A 137 -9.21 14.18 -14.00
C ASP A 137 -9.58 14.44 -15.45
#